data_4498a517283e744734b20bb9137abc87
#
_entry.id   4498a517283e744734b20bb9137abc87
#
_cell.length_a   1.000
_cell.length_b   1.000
_cell.length_c   1.000
_cell.angle_alpha   90.00
_cell.angle_beta   90.00
_cell.angle_gamma   90.00
#
_symmetry.space_group_name_H-M   'P 1'
#
loop_
_entity.id
_entity.type
_entity.pdbx_description
1 polymer ?
#
loop_
_entity_poly.entity_id
_entity_poly.type
_entity_poly.pdbx_seq_one_letter_code
_entity_poly.pdbx_strand_id
1 'polypeptide(L)'
;MKYDISALGNALVDTQYMVSHEFLSSVGLEADSMTLSSAEEQAPIINKLIEMGAESISDCGGSATNSLVAAANYGSHCHHVCRVSDDEDGRNYLDSLRSAGVKHIGVSTENAEEPTGKCLILVTPDAKRTMISMLGVSAYLGKSDIDFDVVENSKIFYIEGYMVTSDDNFNAVISVLEHLKGKNVKKALSLSDSGIVHGFKEKFDLIESYGIDMIFCNDDEAIAFSGKDTLEDAVSFYKNKSYMTAITKGADGSVVISDGNEQLALAEKITPIDTNGAGDMFAGSFMHAYLQGNSIERCAEFANYASSKVVETFGPRLSTDGYAEVLNKLKNS
;
A
#
# COMPACT_ATOMS: atom_id res chain seq x y z
N MET A 1 -11.88 6.24 20.87
CA MET A 1 -10.76 6.25 19.92
C MET A 1 -10.88 7.50 19.06
N LYS A 2 -9.76 8.15 18.75
CA LYS A 2 -9.73 9.45 18.05
C LYS A 2 -9.65 9.25 16.54
N TYR A 3 -9.04 8.14 16.10
CA TYR A 3 -8.90 7.77 14.69
C TYR A 3 -9.50 6.40 14.41
N ASP A 4 -9.96 6.20 13.19
CA ASP A 4 -10.40 4.91 12.69
C ASP A 4 -9.19 4.08 12.26
N ILE A 5 -8.29 4.68 11.48
CA ILE A 5 -7.08 4.02 10.99
C ILE A 5 -5.88 4.96 11.20
N SER A 6 -4.83 4.47 11.85
CA SER A 6 -3.49 5.05 11.75
C SER A 6 -2.60 4.10 10.97
N ALA A 7 -1.71 4.65 10.15
CA ALA A 7 -0.79 3.83 9.37
C ALA A 7 0.64 4.33 9.47
N LEU A 8 1.59 3.42 9.23
CA LEU A 8 3.01 3.68 9.09
C LEU A 8 3.47 3.16 7.74
N GLY A 9 3.99 4.05 6.91
CA GLY A 9 4.36 3.76 5.53
C GLY A 9 5.26 4.81 4.90
N ASN A 10 5.84 4.46 3.75
CA ASN A 10 6.68 5.35 2.99
C ASN A 10 5.87 6.45 2.30
N ALA A 11 6.41 7.67 2.31
CA ALA A 11 5.91 8.79 1.54
C ALA A 11 6.71 8.89 0.24
N LEU A 12 6.09 8.57 -0.88
CA LEU A 12 6.72 8.59 -2.20
C LEU A 12 5.92 9.47 -3.16
N VAL A 13 6.61 10.21 -4.01
CA VAL A 13 5.99 10.85 -5.18
C VAL A 13 6.19 9.93 -6.37
N ASP A 14 5.08 9.44 -6.91
CA ASP A 14 5.07 8.56 -8.07
C ASP A 14 5.17 9.39 -9.35
N THR A 15 6.08 9.02 -10.24
CA THR A 15 6.17 9.58 -11.59
C THR A 15 6.03 8.45 -12.60
N GLN A 16 4.93 8.45 -13.33
CA GLN A 16 4.56 7.37 -14.25
C GLN A 16 4.83 7.74 -15.69
N TYR A 17 5.38 6.79 -16.45
CA TYR A 17 5.60 6.88 -17.89
C TYR A 17 5.05 5.64 -18.59
N MET A 18 4.37 5.86 -19.73
CA MET A 18 4.06 4.76 -20.65
C MET A 18 5.29 4.45 -21.48
N VAL A 19 5.74 3.19 -21.47
CA VAL A 19 6.95 2.75 -22.17
C VAL A 19 6.72 1.45 -22.93
N SER A 20 7.57 1.15 -23.92
CA SER A 20 7.55 -0.17 -24.59
C SER A 20 8.38 -1.21 -23.82
N HIS A 21 8.16 -2.49 -24.11
CA HIS A 21 9.00 -3.58 -23.58
C HIS A 21 10.47 -3.46 -24.04
N GLU A 22 10.72 -2.92 -25.26
CA GLU A 22 12.07 -2.66 -25.76
C GLU A 22 12.77 -1.59 -24.93
N PHE A 23 12.03 -0.56 -24.46
CA PHE A 23 12.58 0.45 -23.56
C PHE A 23 13.05 -0.19 -22.25
N LEU A 24 12.21 -1.00 -21.59
CA LEU A 24 12.59 -1.70 -20.36
C LEU A 24 13.87 -2.52 -20.54
N SER A 25 13.91 -3.32 -21.62
CA SER A 25 15.10 -4.12 -21.95
C SER A 25 16.34 -3.26 -22.20
N SER A 26 16.18 -2.07 -22.82
CA SER A 26 17.28 -1.14 -23.13
C SER A 26 17.90 -0.48 -21.90
N VAL A 27 17.17 -0.47 -20.78
CA VAL A 27 17.64 0.06 -19.47
C VAL A 27 17.89 -1.06 -18.45
N GLY A 28 17.83 -2.33 -18.89
CA GLY A 28 18.20 -3.49 -18.08
C GLY A 28 17.17 -3.84 -17.00
N LEU A 29 15.90 -3.46 -17.19
CA LEU A 29 14.83 -3.71 -16.23
C LEU A 29 13.95 -4.89 -16.70
N GLU A 30 13.48 -5.67 -15.74
CA GLU A 30 12.47 -6.71 -15.95
C GLU A 30 11.08 -6.12 -15.70
N ALA A 31 10.11 -6.53 -16.54
CA ALA A 31 8.74 -6.11 -16.38
C ALA A 31 8.13 -6.70 -15.10
N ASP A 32 7.20 -5.94 -14.50
CA ASP A 32 6.43 -6.38 -13.32
C ASP A 32 7.31 -6.63 -12.07
N SER A 33 8.31 -5.76 -11.87
CA SER A 33 9.24 -5.84 -10.74
C SER A 33 9.33 -4.53 -9.96
N MET A 34 9.75 -4.61 -8.70
CA MET A 34 10.12 -3.46 -7.90
C MET A 34 11.60 -3.53 -7.52
N THR A 35 12.31 -2.42 -7.70
CA THR A 35 13.73 -2.30 -7.36
C THR A 35 13.96 -1.04 -6.52
N LEU A 36 14.70 -1.18 -5.44
CA LEU A 36 15.23 -0.03 -4.71
C LEU A 36 16.42 0.56 -5.47
N SER A 37 16.50 1.87 -5.51
CA SER A 37 17.54 2.59 -6.24
C SER A 37 17.95 3.89 -5.53
N SER A 38 19.08 4.45 -5.96
CA SER A 38 19.47 5.81 -5.65
C SER A 38 19.00 6.82 -6.71
N ALA A 39 19.14 8.11 -6.41
CA ALA A 39 18.87 9.17 -7.39
C ALA A 39 19.80 9.09 -8.61
N GLU A 40 21.09 8.71 -8.39
CA GLU A 40 22.07 8.54 -9.45
C GLU A 40 21.70 7.39 -10.40
N GLU A 41 21.10 6.31 -9.89
CA GLU A 41 20.65 5.16 -10.69
C GLU A 41 19.38 5.47 -11.48
N GLN A 42 18.48 6.29 -10.95
CA GLN A 42 17.26 6.72 -11.67
C GLN A 42 17.57 7.75 -12.78
N ALA A 43 18.52 8.65 -12.56
CA ALA A 43 18.78 9.78 -13.45
C ALA A 43 19.02 9.38 -14.92
N PRO A 44 19.80 8.34 -15.27
CA PRO A 44 19.98 7.93 -16.66
C PRO A 44 18.68 7.46 -17.34
N ILE A 45 17.79 6.81 -16.60
CA ILE A 45 16.50 6.32 -17.10
C ILE A 45 15.59 7.52 -17.39
N ILE A 46 15.48 8.44 -16.43
CA ILE A 46 14.70 9.67 -16.55
C ILE A 46 15.18 10.52 -17.73
N ASN A 47 16.50 10.69 -17.88
CA ASN A 47 17.08 11.45 -18.99
C ASN A 47 16.71 10.84 -20.36
N LYS A 48 16.77 9.51 -20.49
CA LYS A 48 16.30 8.82 -21.71
C LYS A 48 14.83 9.07 -22.01
N LEU A 49 13.95 9.03 -20.98
CA LEU A 49 12.53 9.31 -21.14
C LEU A 49 12.28 10.75 -21.60
N ILE A 50 12.99 11.72 -21.02
CA ILE A 50 12.93 13.13 -21.43
C ILE A 50 13.41 13.33 -22.86
N GLU A 51 14.55 12.71 -23.26
CA GLU A 51 15.11 12.76 -24.61
C GLU A 51 14.14 12.18 -25.67
N MET A 52 13.36 11.18 -25.29
CA MET A 52 12.32 10.58 -26.14
C MET A 52 11.04 11.43 -26.20
N GLY A 53 10.93 12.48 -25.40
CA GLY A 53 9.71 13.29 -25.27
C GLY A 53 8.55 12.54 -24.62
N ALA A 54 8.85 11.57 -23.74
CA ALA A 54 7.82 10.82 -23.04
C ALA A 54 7.06 11.72 -22.06
N GLU A 55 5.74 11.69 -22.12
CA GLU A 55 4.88 12.40 -21.17
C GLU A 55 4.81 11.63 -19.85
N SER A 56 4.86 12.36 -18.73
CA SER A 56 4.71 11.79 -17.40
C SER A 56 3.49 12.32 -16.68
N ILE A 57 2.98 11.51 -15.78
CA ILE A 57 2.00 11.92 -14.78
C ILE A 57 2.65 11.73 -13.42
N SER A 58 2.63 12.77 -12.58
CA SER A 58 3.11 12.69 -11.21
C SER A 58 1.95 12.83 -10.24
N ASP A 59 1.92 11.98 -9.21
CA ASP A 59 0.96 12.02 -8.12
C ASP A 59 1.66 11.60 -6.81
N CYS A 60 1.01 11.90 -5.69
CA CYS A 60 1.49 11.44 -4.39
C CYS A 60 1.11 9.96 -4.21
N GLY A 61 2.13 9.12 -4.01
CA GLY A 61 2.02 7.67 -3.88
C GLY A 61 2.36 7.15 -2.49
N GLY A 62 2.82 5.92 -2.44
CA GLY A 62 3.02 5.14 -1.22
C GLY A 62 1.80 4.29 -0.89
N SER A 63 2.02 2.98 -0.69
CA SER A 63 0.96 1.99 -0.53
C SER A 63 0.02 2.31 0.64
N ALA A 64 0.58 2.56 1.84
CA ALA A 64 -0.24 2.93 2.99
C ALA A 64 -0.98 4.26 2.78
N THR A 65 -0.35 5.20 2.08
CA THR A 65 -0.98 6.50 1.75
C THR A 65 -2.21 6.30 0.89
N ASN A 66 -2.11 5.52 -0.19
CA ASN A 66 -3.23 5.25 -1.08
C ASN A 66 -4.38 4.57 -0.34
N SER A 67 -4.06 3.58 0.52
CA SER A 67 -5.05 2.91 1.37
C SER A 67 -5.76 3.88 2.32
N LEU A 68 -5.02 4.79 2.97
CA LEU A 68 -5.60 5.79 3.87
C LEU A 68 -6.43 6.83 3.13
N VAL A 69 -5.98 7.27 1.94
CA VAL A 69 -6.73 8.21 1.09
C VAL A 69 -8.06 7.58 0.67
N ALA A 70 -8.07 6.31 0.27
CA ALA A 70 -9.30 5.60 -0.05
C ALA A 70 -10.25 5.56 1.16
N ALA A 71 -9.78 5.08 2.32
CA ALA A 71 -10.58 5.00 3.54
C ALA A 71 -11.11 6.38 3.99
N ALA A 72 -10.29 7.44 3.88
CA ALA A 72 -10.68 8.80 4.27
C ALA A 72 -11.76 9.37 3.35
N ASN A 73 -11.68 9.14 2.04
CA ASN A 73 -12.72 9.54 1.10
C ASN A 73 -14.06 8.82 1.33
N TYR A 74 -14.04 7.64 1.94
CA TYR A 74 -15.26 6.94 2.39
C TYR A 74 -15.77 7.42 3.75
N GLY A 75 -15.00 8.29 4.44
CA GLY A 75 -15.41 8.92 5.70
C GLY A 75 -14.71 8.38 6.95
N SER A 76 -13.69 7.53 6.83
CA SER A 76 -12.86 7.13 7.96
C SER A 76 -11.94 8.28 8.41
N HIS A 77 -11.73 8.41 9.72
CA HIS A 77 -10.77 9.34 10.28
C HIS A 77 -9.36 8.70 10.26
N CYS A 78 -8.51 9.15 9.35
CA CYS A 78 -7.21 8.56 9.08
C CYS A 78 -6.04 9.43 9.55
N HIS A 79 -4.97 8.78 10.04
CA HIS A 79 -3.71 9.42 10.38
C HIS A 79 -2.54 8.65 9.77
N HIS A 80 -1.63 9.35 9.09
CA HIS A 80 -0.45 8.76 8.47
C HIS A 80 0.82 9.18 9.19
N VAL A 81 1.57 8.20 9.65
CA VAL A 81 2.95 8.36 10.10
C VAL A 81 3.86 8.09 8.91
N CYS A 82 4.37 9.15 8.32
CA CYS A 82 5.26 9.14 7.15
C CYS A 82 6.28 10.26 7.26
N ARG A 83 7.29 10.22 6.42
CA ARG A 83 8.37 11.19 6.46
C ARG A 83 8.60 11.80 5.09
N VAL A 84 8.60 13.14 5.00
CA VAL A 84 8.92 13.93 3.82
C VAL A 84 9.91 15.03 4.17
N SER A 85 10.70 15.48 3.19
CA SER A 85 11.60 16.63 3.32
C SER A 85 10.86 17.95 3.12
N ASP A 86 11.51 19.07 3.50
CA ASP A 86 11.04 20.42 3.21
C ASP A 86 11.44 20.85 1.77
N ASP A 87 11.08 20.01 0.80
CA ASP A 87 11.21 20.27 -0.62
C ASP A 87 9.82 20.48 -1.26
N GLU A 88 9.79 20.76 -2.56
CA GLU A 88 8.54 20.96 -3.28
C GLU A 88 7.66 19.70 -3.28
N ASP A 89 8.27 18.54 -3.51
CA ASP A 89 7.60 17.24 -3.51
C ASP A 89 6.99 16.91 -2.15
N GLY A 90 7.72 17.16 -1.06
CA GLY A 90 7.22 16.95 0.30
C GLY A 90 6.04 17.86 0.65
N ARG A 91 6.11 19.14 0.26
CA ARG A 91 4.98 20.08 0.47
C ARG A 91 3.75 19.66 -0.32
N ASN A 92 3.92 19.29 -1.59
CA ASN A 92 2.83 18.80 -2.44
C ASN A 92 2.22 17.51 -1.88
N TYR A 93 3.07 16.61 -1.38
CA TYR A 93 2.64 15.37 -0.74
C TYR A 93 1.75 15.64 0.48
N LEU A 94 2.18 16.51 1.38
CA LEU A 94 1.40 16.87 2.58
C LEU A 94 0.10 17.60 2.23
N ASP A 95 0.09 18.41 1.18
CA ASP A 95 -1.13 19.08 0.71
C ASP A 95 -2.12 18.09 0.10
N SER A 96 -1.64 17.05 -0.59
CA SER A 96 -2.46 15.94 -1.07
C SER A 96 -3.11 15.18 0.09
N LEU A 97 -2.37 14.84 1.15
CA LEU A 97 -2.92 14.20 2.35
C LEU A 97 -4.01 15.06 3.01
N ARG A 98 -3.73 16.37 3.19
CA ARG A 98 -4.70 17.32 3.79
C ARG A 98 -5.98 17.39 2.96
N SER A 99 -5.85 17.46 1.63
CA SER A 99 -6.98 17.51 0.70
C SER A 99 -7.86 16.27 0.77
N ALA A 100 -7.26 15.12 1.00
CA ALA A 100 -7.96 13.85 1.22
C ALA A 100 -8.50 13.69 2.66
N GLY A 101 -8.23 14.63 3.56
CA GLY A 101 -8.66 14.55 4.96
C GLY A 101 -7.81 13.63 5.85
N VAL A 102 -6.66 13.19 5.36
CA VAL A 102 -5.71 12.37 6.13
C VAL A 102 -4.82 13.28 6.98
N LYS A 103 -4.75 13.02 8.29
CA LYS A 103 -3.86 13.73 9.21
C LYS A 103 -2.44 13.16 9.14
N HIS A 104 -1.45 13.99 9.43
CA HIS A 104 -0.03 13.61 9.40
C HIS A 104 0.78 14.45 10.41
N ILE A 105 2.04 14.06 10.68
CA ILE A 105 2.91 14.74 11.65
C ILE A 105 3.65 15.96 11.08
N GLY A 106 3.69 16.15 9.75
CA GLY A 106 4.36 17.30 9.12
C GLY A 106 5.70 16.93 8.45
N VAL A 107 6.49 17.97 8.17
CA VAL A 107 7.80 17.86 7.52
C VAL A 107 8.85 17.41 8.54
N SER A 108 9.77 16.53 8.14
CA SER A 108 10.93 16.18 8.96
C SER A 108 12.04 17.21 8.80
N THR A 109 12.68 17.57 9.91
CA THR A 109 13.88 18.42 9.94
C THR A 109 15.17 17.64 10.13
N GLU A 110 15.08 16.35 10.46
CA GLU A 110 16.21 15.44 10.57
C GLU A 110 16.56 14.86 9.19
N ASN A 111 17.83 14.66 8.89
CA ASN A 111 18.34 14.22 7.57
C ASN A 111 17.82 15.09 6.41
N ALA A 112 17.81 16.42 6.62
CA ALA A 112 17.28 17.40 5.66
C ALA A 112 18.06 17.45 4.32
N GLU A 113 19.19 16.76 4.20
CA GLU A 113 19.96 16.61 2.96
C GLU A 113 19.32 15.58 2.01
N GLU A 114 18.53 14.65 2.53
CA GLU A 114 17.81 13.66 1.73
C GLU A 114 16.51 14.25 1.16
N PRO A 115 16.24 14.05 -0.12
CA PRO A 115 15.00 14.53 -0.73
C PRO A 115 13.80 13.69 -0.27
N THR A 116 12.60 14.20 -0.54
CA THR A 116 11.37 13.40 -0.47
C THR A 116 11.49 12.18 -1.39
N GLY A 117 11.01 11.02 -0.92
CA GLY A 117 11.07 9.78 -1.66
C GLY A 117 10.32 9.84 -2.99
N LYS A 118 10.80 9.11 -4.00
CA LYS A 118 10.23 9.05 -5.36
C LYS A 118 10.14 7.63 -5.86
N CYS A 119 9.07 7.35 -6.59
CA CYS A 119 8.92 6.11 -7.34
C CYS A 119 8.79 6.43 -8.83
N LEU A 120 9.74 5.97 -9.63
CA LEU A 120 9.63 5.98 -11.08
C LEU A 120 8.87 4.72 -11.50
N ILE A 121 7.71 4.89 -12.14
CA ILE A 121 6.83 3.81 -12.55
C ILE A 121 6.80 3.76 -14.08
N LEU A 122 7.20 2.64 -14.65
CA LEU A 122 7.21 2.38 -16.07
C LEU A 122 6.09 1.39 -16.40
N VAL A 123 5.10 1.86 -17.14
CA VAL A 123 3.89 1.09 -17.48
C VAL A 123 3.98 0.61 -18.93
N THR A 124 3.89 -0.70 -19.14
CA THR A 124 3.90 -1.31 -20.48
C THR A 124 2.48 -1.47 -21.05
N PRO A 125 2.31 -1.68 -22.39
CA PRO A 125 0.99 -1.76 -23.03
C PRO A 125 0.09 -2.89 -22.53
N ASP A 126 0.64 -3.88 -21.86
CA ASP A 126 -0.07 -4.97 -21.18
C ASP A 126 -0.45 -4.63 -19.73
N ALA A 127 -0.40 -3.33 -19.38
CA ALA A 127 -0.70 -2.77 -18.06
C ALA A 127 0.19 -3.28 -16.92
N LYS A 128 1.36 -3.87 -17.22
CA LYS A 128 2.35 -4.24 -16.21
C LYS A 128 3.18 -3.05 -15.79
N ARG A 129 3.60 -3.06 -14.51
CA ARG A 129 4.33 -1.96 -13.88
C ARG A 129 5.72 -2.41 -13.46
N THR A 130 6.71 -1.61 -13.80
CA THR A 130 8.06 -1.75 -13.27
C THR A 130 8.35 -0.54 -12.42
N MET A 131 8.65 -0.74 -11.16
CA MET A 131 8.84 0.32 -10.16
C MET A 131 10.30 0.41 -9.76
N ILE A 132 10.83 1.64 -9.75
CA ILE A 132 12.18 1.95 -9.32
C ILE A 132 12.06 2.99 -8.22
N SER A 133 12.23 2.56 -6.97
CA SER A 133 11.91 3.37 -5.78
C SER A 133 13.17 3.90 -5.12
N MET A 134 13.25 5.22 -4.97
CA MET A 134 14.21 5.92 -4.14
C MET A 134 13.48 6.39 -2.86
N LEU A 135 13.83 5.82 -1.72
CA LEU A 135 13.12 6.12 -0.47
C LEU A 135 13.40 7.54 0.05
N GLY A 136 14.57 8.12 -0.26
CA GLY A 136 14.97 9.42 0.25
C GLY A 136 14.85 9.50 1.78
N VAL A 137 14.34 10.63 2.30
CA VAL A 137 14.14 10.82 3.74
C VAL A 137 13.17 9.81 4.36
N SER A 138 12.30 9.18 3.56
CA SER A 138 11.36 8.16 4.03
C SER A 138 12.06 6.92 4.60
N ALA A 139 13.31 6.63 4.17
CA ALA A 139 14.11 5.53 4.70
C ALA A 139 14.52 5.68 6.17
N TYR A 140 14.44 6.89 6.71
CA TYR A 140 14.89 7.24 8.06
C TYR A 140 13.72 7.49 9.03
N LEU A 141 12.53 7.01 8.72
CA LEU A 141 11.40 7.12 9.62
C LEU A 141 11.67 6.31 10.89
N GLY A 142 11.79 7.01 12.00
CA GLY A 142 12.20 6.45 13.28
C GLY A 142 11.14 6.56 14.37
N LYS A 143 11.47 6.04 15.55
CA LYS A 143 10.58 6.08 16.73
C LYS A 143 10.19 7.51 17.14
N SER A 144 11.06 8.50 16.90
CA SER A 144 10.82 9.92 17.18
C SER A 144 9.71 10.54 16.33
N ASP A 145 9.43 9.95 15.17
CA ASP A 145 8.39 10.41 14.25
C ASP A 145 6.99 9.88 14.63
N ILE A 146 6.89 9.01 15.65
CA ILE A 146 5.65 8.33 16.00
C ILE A 146 4.95 9.04 17.16
N ASP A 147 3.73 9.50 16.93
CA ASP A 147 2.81 9.89 17.99
C ASP A 147 2.10 8.64 18.54
N PHE A 148 2.67 8.05 19.58
CA PHE A 148 2.14 6.82 20.20
C PHE A 148 0.74 7.02 20.78
N ASP A 149 0.37 8.24 21.22
CA ASP A 149 -0.99 8.55 21.68
C ASP A 149 -2.00 8.46 20.54
N VAL A 150 -1.62 8.86 19.32
CA VAL A 150 -2.45 8.69 18.12
C VAL A 150 -2.61 7.22 17.81
N VAL A 151 -1.52 6.46 17.78
CA VAL A 151 -1.53 5.05 17.43
C VAL A 151 -2.40 4.24 18.41
N GLU A 152 -2.22 4.41 19.72
CA GLU A 152 -2.99 3.65 20.70
C GLU A 152 -4.47 4.08 20.81
N ASN A 153 -4.82 5.26 20.29
CA ASN A 153 -6.19 5.75 20.20
C ASN A 153 -6.83 5.54 18.83
N SER A 154 -6.25 4.70 17.99
CA SER A 154 -6.80 4.25 16.71
C SER A 154 -7.53 2.92 16.87
N LYS A 155 -8.48 2.60 15.96
CA LYS A 155 -9.15 1.30 15.92
C LYS A 155 -8.30 0.25 15.20
N ILE A 156 -7.64 0.66 14.10
CA ILE A 156 -6.70 -0.15 13.33
C ILE A 156 -5.37 0.60 13.22
N PHE A 157 -4.26 -0.11 13.44
CA PHE A 157 -2.93 0.30 13.04
C PHE A 157 -2.51 -0.50 11.82
N TYR A 158 -2.30 0.18 10.69
CA TYR A 158 -1.97 -0.43 9.40
C TYR A 158 -0.48 -0.26 9.08
N ILE A 159 0.17 -1.35 8.73
CA ILE A 159 1.60 -1.44 8.44
C ILE A 159 1.78 -1.73 6.95
N GLU A 160 2.53 -0.86 6.27
CA GLU A 160 3.01 -1.10 4.92
C GLU A 160 4.15 -2.10 4.92
N GLY A 161 4.07 -3.15 4.10
CA GLY A 161 5.10 -4.19 4.04
C GLY A 161 6.48 -3.68 3.61
N TYR A 162 6.52 -2.65 2.76
CA TYR A 162 7.80 -2.04 2.35
C TYR A 162 8.61 -1.44 3.51
N MET A 163 8.03 -1.26 4.70
CA MET A 163 8.76 -0.79 5.89
C MET A 163 9.89 -1.73 6.33
N VAL A 164 9.90 -2.98 5.88
CA VAL A 164 10.98 -3.94 6.17
C VAL A 164 12.28 -3.62 5.42
N THR A 165 12.23 -2.79 4.38
CA THR A 165 13.37 -2.51 3.48
C THR A 165 14.41 -1.56 4.06
N SER A 166 14.05 -0.77 5.08
CA SER A 166 14.96 0.06 5.88
C SER A 166 14.99 -0.44 7.32
N ASP A 167 16.15 -0.41 7.96
CA ASP A 167 16.27 -0.82 9.36
C ASP A 167 15.60 0.18 10.30
N ASP A 168 15.68 1.48 10.03
CA ASP A 168 15.00 2.50 10.82
C ASP A 168 13.48 2.32 10.76
N ASN A 169 12.93 2.17 9.55
CA ASN A 169 11.52 1.93 9.33
C ASN A 169 11.05 0.64 10.03
N PHE A 170 11.81 -0.44 9.89
CA PHE A 170 11.50 -1.70 10.54
C PHE A 170 11.50 -1.57 12.07
N ASN A 171 12.52 -0.90 12.64
CA ASN A 171 12.60 -0.64 14.08
C ASN A 171 11.45 0.25 14.56
N ALA A 172 11.00 1.21 13.74
CA ALA A 172 9.81 2.00 14.03
C ALA A 172 8.55 1.12 14.11
N VAL A 173 8.35 0.21 13.15
CA VAL A 173 7.25 -0.78 13.18
C VAL A 173 7.30 -1.61 14.46
N ILE A 174 8.45 -2.18 14.81
CA ILE A 174 8.61 -3.01 16.01
C ILE A 174 8.31 -2.20 17.27
N SER A 175 8.76 -0.92 17.35
CA SER A 175 8.48 -0.08 18.51
C SER A 175 6.99 0.19 18.71
N VAL A 176 6.22 0.34 17.61
CA VAL A 176 4.76 0.47 17.68
C VAL A 176 4.12 -0.84 18.12
N LEU A 177 4.53 -1.96 17.53
CA LEU A 177 3.99 -3.27 17.89
C LEU A 177 4.23 -3.62 19.36
N GLU A 178 5.41 -3.26 19.89
CA GLU A 178 5.71 -3.38 21.33
C GLU A 178 4.81 -2.51 22.19
N HIS A 179 4.60 -1.25 21.79
CA HIS A 179 3.72 -0.32 22.50
C HIS A 179 2.27 -0.79 22.51
N LEU A 180 1.81 -1.44 21.44
CA LEU A 180 0.44 -1.94 21.28
C LEU A 180 0.16 -3.27 21.99
N LYS A 181 1.16 -3.91 22.62
CA LYS A 181 0.93 -5.14 23.38
C LYS A 181 -0.11 -4.90 24.49
N GLY A 182 -1.18 -5.70 24.47
CA GLY A 182 -2.29 -5.62 25.43
C GLY A 182 -3.22 -4.42 25.22
N LYS A 183 -3.04 -3.62 24.18
CA LYS A 183 -3.97 -2.55 23.79
C LYS A 183 -5.06 -3.10 22.88
N ASN A 184 -6.23 -2.44 22.88
CA ASN A 184 -7.35 -2.79 22.02
C ASN A 184 -7.26 -2.06 20.67
N VAL A 185 -6.15 -2.25 19.95
CA VAL A 185 -5.92 -1.75 18.59
C VAL A 185 -5.66 -2.95 17.69
N LYS A 186 -6.44 -3.08 16.61
CA LYS A 186 -6.20 -4.12 15.62
C LYS A 186 -4.98 -3.77 14.78
N LYS A 187 -4.16 -4.77 14.49
CA LYS A 187 -2.94 -4.62 13.70
C LYS A 187 -3.17 -5.25 12.33
N ALA A 188 -3.08 -4.44 11.30
CA ALA A 188 -3.19 -4.86 9.90
C ALA A 188 -1.85 -4.71 9.18
N LEU A 189 -1.50 -5.65 8.33
CA LEU A 189 -0.26 -5.69 7.56
C LEU A 189 -0.56 -5.91 6.08
N SER A 190 0.01 -5.09 5.19
CA SER A 190 0.14 -5.42 3.77
C SER A 190 1.45 -6.16 3.55
N LEU A 191 1.46 -7.19 2.70
CA LEU A 191 2.70 -7.85 2.30
C LEU A 191 3.43 -7.08 1.17
N SER A 192 2.71 -6.27 0.42
CA SER A 192 3.17 -5.26 -0.55
C SER A 192 3.83 -5.78 -1.83
N ASP A 193 4.73 -6.77 -1.75
CA ASP A 193 5.47 -7.31 -2.91
C ASP A 193 6.07 -8.67 -2.58
N SER A 194 5.93 -9.66 -3.47
CA SER A 194 6.41 -11.03 -3.23
C SER A 194 7.94 -11.14 -3.15
N GLY A 195 8.67 -10.32 -3.90
CA GLY A 195 10.14 -10.24 -3.84
C GLY A 195 10.62 -9.68 -2.50
N ILE A 196 9.92 -8.66 -1.98
CA ILE A 196 10.18 -8.10 -0.65
C ILE A 196 9.87 -9.13 0.45
N VAL A 197 8.78 -9.89 0.32
CA VAL A 197 8.47 -10.98 1.25
C VAL A 197 9.58 -12.02 1.27
N HIS A 198 10.07 -12.45 0.11
CA HIS A 198 11.19 -13.41 0.03
C HIS A 198 12.48 -12.84 0.61
N GLY A 199 12.82 -11.60 0.26
CA GLY A 199 14.07 -10.96 0.69
C GLY A 199 14.14 -10.65 2.19
N PHE A 200 12.99 -10.41 2.83
CA PHE A 200 12.90 -9.97 4.23
C PHE A 200 12.00 -10.88 5.09
N LYS A 201 11.89 -12.16 4.73
CA LYS A 201 11.00 -13.13 5.39
C LYS A 201 11.12 -13.12 6.92
N GLU A 202 12.34 -13.06 7.45
CA GLU A 202 12.58 -13.04 8.90
C GLU A 202 11.98 -11.80 9.57
N LYS A 203 12.03 -10.64 8.91
CA LYS A 203 11.41 -9.40 9.42
C LYS A 203 9.89 -9.51 9.44
N PHE A 204 9.29 -10.09 8.39
CA PHE A 204 7.85 -10.35 8.35
C PHE A 204 7.41 -11.35 9.42
N ASP A 205 8.18 -12.44 9.65
CA ASP A 205 7.90 -13.41 10.69
C ASP A 205 7.96 -12.77 12.08
N LEU A 206 8.90 -11.84 12.29
CA LEU A 206 8.98 -11.11 13.53
C LEU A 206 7.74 -10.20 13.71
N ILE A 207 7.29 -9.48 12.67
CA ILE A 207 6.06 -8.68 12.71
C ILE A 207 4.86 -9.57 13.04
N GLU A 208 4.70 -10.73 12.36
CA GLU A 208 3.62 -11.69 12.63
C GLU A 208 3.60 -12.13 14.10
N SER A 209 4.78 -12.38 14.69
CA SER A 209 4.92 -12.83 16.08
C SER A 209 4.36 -11.89 17.13
N TYR A 210 4.18 -10.60 16.78
CA TYR A 210 3.52 -9.60 17.64
C TYR A 210 1.98 -9.70 17.63
N GLY A 211 1.42 -10.69 16.92
CA GLY A 211 -0.03 -10.95 16.90
C GLY A 211 -0.77 -9.98 15.98
N ILE A 212 -0.56 -10.10 14.68
CA ILE A 212 -1.31 -9.39 13.64
C ILE A 212 -2.77 -9.87 13.65
N ASP A 213 -3.73 -8.98 13.36
CA ASP A 213 -5.15 -9.29 13.27
C ASP A 213 -5.61 -9.46 11.82
N MET A 214 -4.95 -8.79 10.85
CA MET A 214 -5.31 -8.82 9.44
C MET A 214 -4.06 -8.80 8.57
N ILE A 215 -4.07 -9.59 7.48
CA ILE A 215 -3.07 -9.52 6.40
C ILE A 215 -3.80 -9.24 5.09
N PHE A 216 -3.26 -8.30 4.31
CA PHE A 216 -3.65 -8.00 2.93
C PHE A 216 -2.50 -8.39 2.00
N CYS A 217 -2.80 -9.18 0.98
CA CYS A 217 -1.81 -9.63 0.01
C CYS A 217 -2.48 -10.02 -1.32
N ASN A 218 -1.67 -10.17 -2.37
CA ASN A 218 -2.08 -10.91 -3.56
C ASN A 218 -1.71 -12.40 -3.47
N ASP A 219 -2.01 -13.17 -4.50
CA ASP A 219 -1.75 -14.61 -4.56
C ASP A 219 -0.25 -14.94 -4.49
N ASP A 220 0.61 -14.21 -5.22
CA ASP A 220 2.06 -14.41 -5.20
C ASP A 220 2.67 -14.07 -3.84
N GLU A 221 2.23 -13.00 -3.22
CA GLU A 221 2.63 -12.60 -1.86
C GLU A 221 2.17 -13.61 -0.82
N ALA A 222 0.95 -14.15 -0.97
CA ALA A 222 0.42 -15.18 -0.09
C ALA A 222 1.23 -16.47 -0.16
N ILE A 223 1.62 -16.89 -1.36
CA ILE A 223 2.50 -18.04 -1.60
C ILE A 223 3.87 -17.78 -0.96
N ALA A 224 4.48 -16.62 -1.25
CA ALA A 224 5.78 -16.25 -0.72
C ALA A 224 5.82 -16.24 0.81
N PHE A 225 4.84 -15.59 1.45
CA PHE A 225 4.79 -15.49 2.91
C PHE A 225 4.51 -16.82 3.59
N SER A 226 3.63 -17.66 3.03
CA SER A 226 3.33 -18.99 3.58
C SER A 226 4.46 -19.99 3.37
N GLY A 227 5.39 -19.74 2.44
CA GLY A 227 6.43 -20.69 2.03
C GLY A 227 5.87 -21.93 1.34
N LYS A 228 4.73 -21.79 0.65
CA LYS A 228 4.07 -22.88 -0.09
C LYS A 228 4.35 -22.74 -1.59
N ASP A 229 4.07 -23.80 -2.34
CA ASP A 229 4.29 -23.84 -3.78
C ASP A 229 3.03 -23.46 -4.59
N THR A 230 1.85 -23.54 -3.97
CA THR A 230 0.57 -23.25 -4.63
C THR A 230 -0.32 -22.35 -3.77
N LEU A 231 -1.26 -21.65 -4.43
CA LEU A 231 -2.24 -20.84 -3.72
C LEU A 231 -3.17 -21.70 -2.84
N GLU A 232 -3.54 -22.91 -3.27
CA GLU A 232 -4.37 -23.83 -2.46
C GLU A 232 -3.68 -24.23 -1.18
N ASP A 233 -2.38 -24.52 -1.23
CA ASP A 233 -1.58 -24.82 -0.03
C ASP A 233 -1.39 -23.60 0.86
N ALA A 234 -1.21 -22.41 0.27
CA ALA A 234 -1.16 -21.14 1.00
C ALA A 234 -2.49 -20.85 1.71
N VAL A 235 -3.63 -21.01 1.04
CA VAL A 235 -4.96 -20.88 1.65
C VAL A 235 -5.12 -21.86 2.80
N SER A 236 -4.67 -23.12 2.63
CA SER A 236 -4.71 -24.14 3.70
C SER A 236 -3.82 -23.74 4.89
N PHE A 237 -2.68 -23.10 4.65
CA PHE A 237 -1.83 -22.55 5.70
C PHE A 237 -2.54 -21.45 6.48
N TYR A 238 -3.19 -20.48 5.79
CA TYR A 238 -3.87 -19.35 6.44
C TYR A 238 -5.11 -19.77 7.22
N LYS A 239 -5.80 -20.86 6.86
CA LYS A 239 -6.93 -21.41 7.64
C LYS A 239 -6.53 -21.82 9.06
N ASN A 240 -5.26 -22.11 9.31
CA ASN A 240 -4.74 -22.48 10.61
C ASN A 240 -4.20 -21.30 11.41
N LYS A 241 -4.33 -20.08 10.90
CA LYS A 241 -3.89 -18.84 11.56
C LYS A 241 -5.03 -18.22 12.36
N SER A 242 -4.67 -17.47 13.39
CA SER A 242 -5.62 -16.75 14.25
C SER A 242 -6.01 -15.36 13.72
N TYR A 243 -5.39 -14.92 12.63
CA TYR A 243 -5.67 -13.65 11.97
C TYR A 243 -6.44 -13.85 10.67
N MET A 244 -7.14 -12.81 10.26
CA MET A 244 -7.81 -12.75 8.96
C MET A 244 -6.78 -12.53 7.86
N THR A 245 -6.92 -13.19 6.71
CA THR A 245 -6.12 -12.94 5.52
C THR A 245 -7.02 -12.67 4.33
N ALA A 246 -6.86 -11.51 3.70
CA ALA A 246 -7.54 -11.15 2.47
C ALA A 246 -6.54 -11.26 1.30
N ILE A 247 -6.78 -12.21 0.40
CA ILE A 247 -5.93 -12.51 -0.75
C ILE A 247 -6.64 -12.05 -2.02
N THR A 248 -6.11 -11.05 -2.71
CA THR A 248 -6.59 -10.61 -4.02
C THR A 248 -6.04 -11.52 -5.12
N LYS A 249 -6.85 -11.79 -6.16
CA LYS A 249 -6.54 -12.69 -7.29
C LYS A 249 -6.78 -12.01 -8.64
N GLY A 250 -6.46 -10.73 -8.73
CA GLY A 250 -6.68 -9.93 -9.94
C GLY A 250 -8.12 -10.00 -10.44
N ALA A 251 -8.29 -10.42 -11.69
CA ALA A 251 -9.61 -10.52 -12.34
C ALA A 251 -10.55 -11.57 -11.71
N ASP A 252 -10.02 -12.50 -10.92
CA ASP A 252 -10.80 -13.54 -10.24
C ASP A 252 -11.36 -13.06 -8.87
N GLY A 253 -11.10 -11.80 -8.49
CA GLY A 253 -11.60 -11.21 -7.26
C GLY A 253 -10.71 -11.47 -6.05
N SER A 254 -11.30 -11.94 -4.95
CA SER A 254 -10.55 -12.20 -3.71
C SER A 254 -11.08 -13.38 -2.93
N VAL A 255 -10.24 -13.95 -2.08
CA VAL A 255 -10.62 -14.88 -1.03
C VAL A 255 -10.21 -14.30 0.33
N VAL A 256 -11.16 -14.27 1.26
CA VAL A 256 -10.88 -13.86 2.65
C VAL A 256 -11.00 -15.08 3.54
N ILE A 257 -9.95 -15.32 4.31
CA ILE A 257 -9.85 -16.42 5.26
C ILE A 257 -9.99 -15.84 6.66
N SER A 258 -10.99 -16.29 7.42
CA SER A 258 -11.21 -15.86 8.79
C SER A 258 -11.80 -17.03 9.59
N ASP A 259 -11.26 -17.26 10.79
CA ASP A 259 -11.72 -18.34 11.68
C ASP A 259 -11.77 -19.72 10.98
N GLY A 260 -10.81 -20.01 10.11
CA GLY A 260 -10.70 -21.25 9.34
C GLY A 260 -11.65 -21.38 8.15
N ASN A 261 -12.52 -20.40 7.90
CA ASN A 261 -13.48 -20.37 6.80
C ASN A 261 -12.98 -19.51 5.64
N GLU A 262 -13.33 -19.89 4.42
CA GLU A 262 -13.09 -19.10 3.20
C GLU A 262 -14.36 -18.37 2.79
N GLN A 263 -14.22 -17.12 2.38
CA GLN A 263 -15.25 -16.32 1.75
C GLN A 263 -14.74 -15.79 0.42
N LEU A 264 -15.36 -16.18 -0.67
CA LEU A 264 -15.00 -15.79 -2.03
C LEU A 264 -15.84 -14.57 -2.42
N ALA A 265 -15.20 -13.57 -2.99
CA ALA A 265 -15.86 -12.43 -3.61
C ALA A 265 -15.31 -12.23 -5.03
N LEU A 266 -16.20 -12.21 -6.02
CA LEU A 266 -15.82 -12.06 -7.42
C LEU A 266 -15.53 -10.59 -7.74
N ALA A 267 -14.57 -10.36 -8.64
CA ALA A 267 -14.35 -9.04 -9.24
C ALA A 267 -15.36 -8.76 -10.35
N GLU A 268 -15.63 -7.49 -10.62
CA GLU A 268 -16.31 -7.08 -11.84
C GLU A 268 -15.40 -7.28 -13.06
N LYS A 269 -16.01 -7.73 -14.18
CA LYS A 269 -15.27 -7.88 -15.44
C LYS A 269 -15.05 -6.50 -16.07
N ILE A 270 -13.82 -6.06 -16.08
CA ILE A 270 -13.41 -4.77 -16.63
C ILE A 270 -12.21 -4.95 -17.56
N THR A 271 -11.86 -3.90 -18.30
CA THR A 271 -10.61 -3.82 -19.05
C THR A 271 -9.67 -2.90 -18.28
N PRO A 272 -8.58 -3.41 -17.68
CA PRO A 272 -7.69 -2.57 -16.90
C PRO A 272 -6.91 -1.60 -17.80
N ILE A 273 -6.73 -0.37 -17.29
CA ILE A 273 -5.87 0.67 -17.88
C ILE A 273 -4.55 0.69 -17.14
N ASP A 274 -4.62 0.70 -15.79
CA ASP A 274 -3.47 0.71 -14.90
C ASP A 274 -3.81 -0.08 -13.64
N THR A 275 -2.97 -1.02 -13.26
CA THR A 275 -3.19 -1.81 -12.04
C THR A 275 -2.54 -1.20 -10.80
N ASN A 276 -1.95 0.03 -10.93
CA ASN A 276 -1.35 0.73 -9.80
C ASN A 276 -2.39 1.04 -8.70
N GLY A 277 -2.03 0.74 -7.44
CA GLY A 277 -2.89 1.01 -6.29
C GLY A 277 -4.11 0.09 -6.13
N ALA A 278 -4.27 -0.96 -6.97
CA ALA A 278 -5.41 -1.89 -6.84
C ALA A 278 -5.45 -2.56 -5.46
N GLY A 279 -4.31 -3.05 -4.98
CA GLY A 279 -4.16 -3.65 -3.65
C GLY A 279 -4.36 -2.63 -2.52
N ASP A 280 -3.87 -1.40 -2.71
CA ASP A 280 -4.03 -0.31 -1.75
C ASP A 280 -5.52 0.10 -1.62
N MET A 281 -6.19 0.24 -2.77
CA MET A 281 -7.62 0.51 -2.84
C MET A 281 -8.43 -0.60 -2.16
N PHE A 282 -8.05 -1.86 -2.40
CA PHE A 282 -8.68 -3.02 -1.73
C PHE A 282 -8.52 -2.91 -0.21
N ALA A 283 -7.29 -2.74 0.30
CA ALA A 283 -7.02 -2.69 1.72
C ALA A 283 -7.74 -1.53 2.42
N GLY A 284 -7.67 -0.31 1.85
CA GLY A 284 -8.34 0.88 2.38
C GLY A 284 -9.86 0.73 2.41
N SER A 285 -10.44 0.22 1.33
CA SER A 285 -11.90 -0.02 1.22
C SER A 285 -12.36 -1.10 2.18
N PHE A 286 -11.62 -2.21 2.28
CA PHE A 286 -11.92 -3.31 3.19
C PHE A 286 -11.91 -2.84 4.65
N MET A 287 -10.84 -2.15 5.07
CA MET A 287 -10.73 -1.63 6.44
C MET A 287 -11.86 -0.65 6.76
N HIS A 288 -12.22 0.25 5.82
CA HIS A 288 -13.36 1.14 5.99
C HIS A 288 -14.65 0.35 6.23
N ALA A 289 -15.01 -0.57 5.33
CA ALA A 289 -16.25 -1.35 5.43
C ALA A 289 -16.27 -2.21 6.71
N TYR A 290 -15.14 -2.80 7.08
CA TYR A 290 -15.00 -3.58 8.32
C TYR A 290 -15.28 -2.73 9.57
N LEU A 291 -14.78 -1.50 9.61
CA LEU A 291 -15.01 -0.57 10.72
C LEU A 291 -16.47 -0.07 10.81
N GLN A 292 -17.22 -0.13 9.71
CA GLN A 292 -18.65 0.14 9.70
C GLN A 292 -19.49 -1.07 10.20
N GLY A 293 -18.85 -2.20 10.55
CA GLY A 293 -19.53 -3.39 11.07
C GLY A 293 -20.16 -4.28 9.99
N ASN A 294 -19.74 -4.17 8.74
CA ASN A 294 -20.18 -5.05 7.66
C ASN A 294 -19.64 -6.48 7.85
N SER A 295 -20.32 -7.47 7.26
CA SER A 295 -19.82 -8.83 7.19
C SER A 295 -18.54 -8.90 6.37
N ILE A 296 -17.71 -9.92 6.59
CA ILE A 296 -16.44 -10.11 5.86
C ILE A 296 -16.69 -10.23 4.35
N GLU A 297 -17.72 -10.99 3.96
CA GLU A 297 -18.16 -11.11 2.57
C GLU A 297 -18.44 -9.73 1.96
N ARG A 298 -19.22 -8.91 2.67
CA ARG A 298 -19.56 -7.56 2.24
C ARG A 298 -18.34 -6.64 2.13
N CYS A 299 -17.39 -6.75 3.07
CA CYS A 299 -16.13 -6.02 3.02
C CYS A 299 -15.34 -6.40 1.76
N ALA A 300 -15.26 -7.69 1.42
CA ALA A 300 -14.55 -8.19 0.25
C ALA A 300 -15.22 -7.75 -1.07
N GLU A 301 -16.55 -7.83 -1.17
CA GLU A 301 -17.31 -7.36 -2.33
C GLU A 301 -17.09 -5.87 -2.58
N PHE A 302 -17.19 -5.06 -1.52
CA PHE A 302 -16.96 -3.62 -1.61
C PHE A 302 -15.51 -3.30 -2.03
N ALA A 303 -14.54 -3.98 -1.44
CA ALA A 303 -13.13 -3.79 -1.75
C ALA A 303 -12.79 -4.19 -3.19
N ASN A 304 -13.33 -5.32 -3.69
CA ASN A 304 -13.18 -5.73 -5.09
C ASN A 304 -13.80 -4.70 -6.05
N TYR A 305 -14.99 -4.19 -5.73
CA TYR A 305 -15.64 -3.16 -6.54
C TYR A 305 -14.78 -1.89 -6.61
N ALA A 306 -14.27 -1.42 -5.47
CA ALA A 306 -13.40 -0.25 -5.41
C ALA A 306 -12.11 -0.46 -6.23
N SER A 307 -11.49 -1.64 -6.11
CA SER A 307 -10.31 -2.01 -6.88
C SER A 307 -10.62 -2.07 -8.38
N SER A 308 -11.77 -2.62 -8.80
CA SER A 308 -12.16 -2.63 -10.21
C SER A 308 -12.28 -1.21 -10.78
N LYS A 309 -12.75 -0.24 -9.98
CA LYS A 309 -12.89 1.15 -10.40
C LYS A 309 -11.55 1.88 -10.51
N VAL A 310 -10.59 1.64 -9.60
CA VAL A 310 -9.29 2.29 -9.72
C VAL A 310 -8.50 1.77 -10.91
N VAL A 311 -8.56 0.49 -11.23
CA VAL A 311 -7.82 -0.05 -12.38
C VAL A 311 -8.40 0.33 -13.75
N GLU A 312 -9.60 0.91 -13.81
CA GLU A 312 -10.18 1.55 -15.00
C GLU A 312 -9.67 2.99 -15.21
N THR A 313 -8.84 3.51 -14.29
CA THR A 313 -8.24 4.85 -14.37
C THR A 313 -6.71 4.75 -14.43
N PHE A 314 -6.06 5.84 -14.77
CA PHE A 314 -4.60 5.93 -14.69
C PHE A 314 -4.19 6.51 -13.34
N GLY A 315 -3.29 5.81 -12.63
CA GLY A 315 -2.84 6.19 -11.28
C GLY A 315 -3.57 5.45 -10.15
N PRO A 316 -3.05 5.55 -8.90
CA PRO A 316 -3.45 4.69 -7.79
C PRO A 316 -4.72 5.16 -7.05
N ARG A 317 -5.36 6.25 -7.49
CA ARG A 317 -6.47 6.89 -6.78
C ARG A 317 -7.63 7.23 -7.70
N LEU A 318 -8.83 7.23 -7.14
CA LEU A 318 -10.03 7.69 -7.83
C LEU A 318 -10.18 9.23 -7.73
N SER A 319 -10.96 9.80 -8.64
CA SER A 319 -11.48 11.15 -8.48
C SER A 319 -12.49 11.20 -7.32
N THR A 320 -12.81 12.42 -6.85
CA THR A 320 -13.83 12.64 -5.81
C THR A 320 -15.18 12.00 -6.19
N ASP A 321 -15.59 12.12 -7.44
CA ASP A 321 -16.83 11.53 -7.95
C ASP A 321 -16.72 9.99 -7.99
N GLY A 322 -15.55 9.44 -8.35
CA GLY A 322 -15.28 8.00 -8.33
C GLY A 322 -15.40 7.41 -6.92
N TYR A 323 -14.82 8.07 -5.91
CA TYR A 323 -14.99 7.65 -4.52
C TYR A 323 -16.46 7.71 -4.07
N ALA A 324 -17.20 8.74 -4.47
CA ALA A 324 -18.62 8.87 -4.15
C ALA A 324 -19.46 7.77 -4.80
N GLU A 325 -19.17 7.39 -6.05
CA GLU A 325 -19.80 6.25 -6.73
C GLU A 325 -19.57 4.96 -5.98
N VAL A 326 -18.32 4.67 -5.63
CA VAL A 326 -17.93 3.45 -4.88
C VAL A 326 -18.62 3.40 -3.53
N LEU A 327 -18.62 4.51 -2.77
CA LEU A 327 -19.29 4.56 -1.46
C LEU A 327 -20.81 4.34 -1.58
N ASN A 328 -21.45 4.81 -2.64
CA ASN A 328 -22.88 4.57 -2.87
C ASN A 328 -23.17 3.10 -3.09
N LYS A 329 -22.28 2.33 -3.70
CA LYS A 329 -22.42 0.86 -3.82
C LYS A 329 -22.49 0.20 -2.44
N LEU A 330 -21.61 0.63 -1.49
CA LEU A 330 -21.63 0.07 -0.13
C LEU A 330 -22.95 0.35 0.60
N LYS A 331 -23.55 1.54 0.39
CA LYS A 331 -24.77 1.96 1.09
C LYS A 331 -26.05 1.30 0.54
N ASN A 332 -26.05 0.90 -0.74
CA ASN A 332 -27.27 0.46 -1.45
C ASN A 332 -27.33 -1.06 -1.66
N SER A 333 -26.32 -1.80 -1.28
CA SER A 333 -26.29 -3.26 -1.35
C SER A 333 -26.36 -3.83 0.05
#